data_a69f5829fdf762761305e5e52698df4e
#
_entry.id   a69f5829fdf762761305e5e52698df4e
#
_cell.length_a   1.000
_cell.length_b   1.000
_cell.length_c   1.000
_cell.angle_alpha   90.00
_cell.angle_beta   90.00
_cell.angle_gamma   90.00
#
_symmetry.space_group_name_H-M   'P 1'
#
loop_
_entity.id
_entity.type
_entity.pdbx_description
1 polymer ?
#
loop_
_entity_poly.entity_id
_entity_poly.type
_entity_poly.pdbx_seq_one_letter_code
_entity_poly.pdbx_strand_id
1 'polypeptide(L)'
;MFIDEAIIKVASGKGGDGASAFRREKSVQFGGPSGGDGGNGGDLYFVADTNVNTLIDFAYDKNFAAGDGGNGANKDMHGKDGEDMIVKVPVGTMVRDIITGKLLLDMSIPNEKRVLLKGGRGGNGNTHFKNSIRRAPRIAEKGVLGKELDVKLELKLLADVALVGYPNVGKSSFINKVSAAKSKVANYHFTTLNPKLGVVRVESSKSFVIADIPGLVEGAHTGKGLGDKFLKHIERCKMIYHIVDISGMEGRDPIEDYEKINEELKNYSEK
;
A
#
# COMPACT_ATOMS: atom_id res chain seq x y z
N MET A 1 -5.40 16.73 -7.31
CA MET A 1 -5.42 16.66 -5.83
C MET A 1 -4.44 15.55 -5.48
N PHE A 2 -3.51 15.75 -4.55
CA PHE A 2 -2.62 14.72 -4.07
C PHE A 2 -3.17 14.20 -2.74
N ILE A 3 -3.34 12.88 -2.62
CA ILE A 3 -3.86 12.24 -1.42
C ILE A 3 -2.79 11.26 -0.93
N ASP A 4 -2.38 11.43 0.30
CA ASP A 4 -1.33 10.69 1.00
C ASP A 4 -1.86 9.76 2.08
N GLU A 5 -3.14 9.93 2.43
CA GLU A 5 -3.86 9.05 3.34
C GLU A 5 -5.23 8.67 2.75
N ALA A 6 -5.57 7.40 2.85
CA ALA A 6 -6.89 6.90 2.46
C ALA A 6 -7.34 5.80 3.40
N ILE A 7 -8.64 5.71 3.62
CA ILE A 7 -9.27 4.64 4.39
C ILE A 7 -10.05 3.78 3.42
N ILE A 8 -9.75 2.48 3.42
CA ILE A 8 -10.42 1.49 2.57
C ILE A 8 -10.85 0.28 3.37
N LYS A 9 -11.91 -0.37 2.91
CA LYS A 9 -12.37 -1.66 3.39
C LYS A 9 -11.83 -2.75 2.49
N VAL A 10 -11.20 -3.77 3.08
CA VAL A 10 -10.63 -4.90 2.36
C VAL A 10 -11.22 -6.20 2.88
N ALA A 11 -11.52 -7.13 1.98
CA ALA A 11 -12.10 -8.42 2.32
C ALA A 11 -11.46 -9.53 1.48
N SER A 12 -11.19 -10.68 2.12
CA SER A 12 -10.87 -11.91 1.40
C SER A 12 -12.14 -12.70 1.09
N GLY A 13 -12.10 -13.56 0.08
CA GLY A 13 -13.21 -14.38 -0.33
C GLY A 13 -13.59 -15.44 0.73
N LYS A 14 -14.87 -15.76 0.83
CA LYS A 14 -15.38 -16.88 1.60
C LYS A 14 -15.10 -18.19 0.86
N GLY A 15 -14.77 -19.27 1.56
CA GLY A 15 -14.76 -20.61 0.98
C GLY A 15 -16.16 -21.10 0.64
N GLY A 16 -16.30 -21.81 -0.46
CA GLY A 16 -17.55 -22.46 -0.86
C GLY A 16 -17.92 -23.61 0.06
N ASP A 17 -19.20 -23.91 0.18
CA ASP A 17 -19.69 -25.03 1.01
C ASP A 17 -19.48 -26.36 0.27
N GLY A 18 -19.08 -27.42 0.98
CA GLY A 18 -19.04 -28.76 0.46
C GLY A 18 -20.46 -29.29 0.22
N ALA A 19 -20.61 -30.14 -0.78
CA ALA A 19 -21.90 -30.74 -1.12
C ALA A 19 -22.18 -32.03 -0.36
N SER A 20 -23.47 -32.25 0.02
CA SER A 20 -23.94 -33.51 0.48
C SER A 20 -24.85 -34.15 -0.58
N ALA A 21 -24.25 -34.94 -1.45
CA ALA A 21 -24.93 -35.54 -2.59
C ALA A 21 -24.72 -37.06 -2.64
N PHE A 22 -25.63 -37.74 -3.31
CA PHE A 22 -25.56 -39.18 -3.52
C PHE A 22 -25.73 -39.52 -5.00
N ARG A 23 -24.98 -40.49 -5.45
CA ARG A 23 -25.03 -40.95 -6.84
C ARG A 23 -26.42 -41.60 -7.11
N ARG A 24 -27.05 -41.16 -8.15
CA ARG A 24 -28.31 -41.72 -8.64
C ARG A 24 -28.16 -42.09 -10.11
N GLU A 25 -28.22 -43.38 -10.41
CA GLU A 25 -28.13 -43.88 -11.77
C GLU A 25 -29.26 -44.88 -12.04
N LYS A 26 -29.57 -45.08 -13.31
CA LYS A 26 -30.55 -46.10 -13.72
C LYS A 26 -30.03 -47.48 -13.24
N SER A 27 -30.85 -48.21 -12.53
CA SER A 27 -30.53 -49.52 -11.94
C SER A 27 -29.58 -49.51 -10.72
N VAL A 28 -29.19 -48.38 -10.19
CA VAL A 28 -28.44 -48.28 -8.93
C VAL A 28 -29.30 -47.60 -7.88
N GLN A 29 -29.95 -48.41 -7.06
CA GLN A 29 -30.94 -47.96 -6.08
C GLN A 29 -30.31 -47.20 -4.91
N PHE A 30 -29.08 -47.56 -4.51
CA PHE A 30 -28.34 -46.94 -3.40
C PHE A 30 -26.92 -46.62 -3.88
N GLY A 31 -26.76 -45.43 -4.52
CA GLY A 31 -25.41 -44.89 -4.86
C GLY A 31 -24.70 -44.37 -3.64
N GLY A 32 -23.36 -44.45 -3.63
CA GLY A 32 -22.54 -43.89 -2.57
C GLY A 32 -22.55 -42.35 -2.53
N PRO A 33 -21.92 -41.74 -1.53
CA PRO A 33 -21.77 -40.31 -1.45
C PRO A 33 -20.97 -39.81 -2.66
N SER A 34 -21.36 -38.68 -3.21
CA SER A 34 -20.81 -38.07 -4.43
C SER A 34 -20.81 -36.54 -4.38
N GLY A 35 -20.82 -35.97 -3.19
CA GLY A 35 -20.72 -34.54 -3.03
C GLY A 35 -19.28 -34.09 -3.13
N GLY A 36 -19.00 -33.13 -4.04
CA GLY A 36 -17.69 -32.48 -4.21
C GLY A 36 -17.44 -31.43 -3.14
N ASP A 37 -16.18 -31.03 -3.03
CA ASP A 37 -15.74 -30.00 -2.10
C ASP A 37 -16.07 -28.59 -2.61
N GLY A 38 -16.22 -27.65 -1.69
CA GLY A 38 -16.26 -26.24 -2.03
C GLY A 38 -14.87 -25.72 -2.47
N GLY A 39 -14.84 -24.74 -3.36
CA GLY A 39 -13.63 -24.01 -3.73
C GLY A 39 -13.16 -23.11 -2.60
N ASN A 40 -11.87 -22.77 -2.58
CA ASN A 40 -11.35 -21.79 -1.63
C ASN A 40 -11.77 -20.38 -2.05
N GLY A 41 -11.90 -19.47 -1.09
CA GLY A 41 -12.03 -18.04 -1.38
C GLY A 41 -10.70 -17.47 -1.87
N GLY A 42 -10.77 -16.40 -2.66
CA GLY A 42 -9.60 -15.67 -3.16
C GLY A 42 -8.87 -14.93 -2.05
N ASP A 43 -7.57 -14.81 -2.19
CA ASP A 43 -6.70 -14.02 -1.31
C ASP A 43 -6.74 -12.54 -1.70
N LEU A 44 -6.45 -11.65 -0.72
CA LEU A 44 -6.26 -10.23 -0.98
C LEU A 44 -4.79 -9.85 -0.83
N TYR A 45 -4.24 -9.32 -1.91
CA TYR A 45 -2.84 -8.90 -2.02
C TYR A 45 -2.70 -7.40 -2.21
N PHE A 46 -1.61 -6.86 -1.68
CA PHE A 46 -1.09 -5.55 -2.04
C PHE A 46 0.14 -5.70 -2.93
N VAL A 47 0.24 -4.80 -3.92
CA VAL A 47 1.41 -4.71 -4.82
C VAL A 47 1.91 -3.28 -4.84
N ALA A 48 3.21 -3.09 -4.56
CA ALA A 48 3.89 -1.81 -4.70
C ALA A 48 4.18 -1.53 -6.18
N ASP A 49 3.31 -0.76 -6.85
CA ASP A 49 3.43 -0.45 -8.28
C ASP A 49 4.19 0.87 -8.47
N THR A 50 5.27 0.84 -9.25
CA THR A 50 6.10 2.02 -9.57
C THR A 50 5.40 3.04 -10.47
N ASN A 51 4.32 2.64 -11.14
CA ASN A 51 3.53 3.52 -12.01
C ASN A 51 2.45 4.28 -11.23
N VAL A 52 2.16 3.88 -9.98
CA VAL A 52 1.20 4.54 -9.10
C VAL A 52 1.97 5.49 -8.17
N ASN A 53 1.63 6.79 -8.21
CA ASN A 53 2.36 7.83 -7.46
C ASN A 53 1.52 8.49 -6.35
N THR A 54 0.24 8.14 -6.20
CA THR A 54 -0.70 8.81 -5.29
C THR A 54 -1.80 7.84 -4.88
N LEU A 55 -2.40 8.09 -3.73
CA LEU A 55 -3.56 7.33 -3.23
C LEU A 55 -4.91 7.90 -3.69
N ILE A 56 -4.92 8.73 -4.76
CA ILE A 56 -6.14 9.43 -5.18
C ILE A 56 -7.28 8.48 -5.58
N ASP A 57 -6.96 7.34 -6.18
CA ASP A 57 -7.96 6.36 -6.61
C ASP A 57 -8.73 5.79 -5.41
N PHE A 58 -8.07 5.65 -4.26
CA PHE A 58 -8.66 5.18 -3.02
C PHE A 58 -9.60 6.18 -2.31
N ALA A 59 -9.63 7.43 -2.77
CA ALA A 59 -10.65 8.38 -2.32
C ALA A 59 -12.03 8.08 -2.93
N TYR A 60 -12.03 7.46 -4.11
CA TYR A 60 -13.24 7.11 -4.85
C TYR A 60 -13.61 5.65 -4.63
N ASP A 61 -12.67 4.74 -4.85
CA ASP A 61 -12.86 3.31 -4.65
C ASP A 61 -12.40 2.91 -3.25
N LYS A 62 -13.37 2.59 -2.39
CA LYS A 62 -13.12 2.30 -0.97
C LYS A 62 -13.29 0.84 -0.58
N ASN A 63 -13.85 -0.01 -1.47
CA ASN A 63 -14.15 -1.39 -1.17
C ASN A 63 -13.41 -2.33 -2.12
N PHE A 64 -12.56 -3.18 -1.56
CA PHE A 64 -11.78 -4.17 -2.30
C PHE A 64 -12.06 -5.55 -1.72
N ALA A 65 -12.68 -6.42 -2.50
CA ALA A 65 -13.02 -7.76 -2.06
C ALA A 65 -12.53 -8.79 -3.08
N ALA A 66 -11.92 -9.86 -2.59
CA ALA A 66 -11.59 -11.02 -3.39
C ALA A 66 -12.84 -11.88 -3.65
N GLY A 67 -12.79 -12.72 -4.67
CA GLY A 67 -13.90 -13.57 -5.07
C GLY A 67 -14.17 -14.68 -4.06
N ASP A 68 -15.45 -15.05 -3.87
CA ASP A 68 -15.84 -16.20 -3.07
C ASP A 68 -15.59 -17.50 -3.84
N GLY A 69 -15.27 -18.56 -3.11
CA GLY A 69 -15.22 -19.92 -3.64
C GLY A 69 -16.60 -20.45 -3.99
N GLY A 70 -16.70 -21.16 -5.10
CA GLY A 70 -17.92 -21.83 -5.53
C GLY A 70 -18.27 -23.00 -4.61
N ASN A 71 -19.55 -23.29 -4.45
CA ASN A 71 -19.98 -24.46 -3.71
C ASN A 71 -19.69 -25.75 -4.48
N GLY A 72 -19.39 -26.82 -3.76
CA GLY A 72 -19.32 -28.17 -4.33
C GLY A 72 -20.65 -28.60 -4.91
N ALA A 73 -20.64 -29.54 -5.84
CA ALA A 73 -21.82 -30.02 -6.51
C ALA A 73 -21.86 -31.57 -6.54
N ASN A 74 -22.90 -32.12 -7.14
CA ASN A 74 -23.08 -33.56 -7.32
C ASN A 74 -21.98 -34.14 -8.23
N LYS A 75 -21.80 -35.46 -8.23
CA LYS A 75 -20.84 -36.20 -9.06
C LYS A 75 -19.39 -35.80 -8.82
N ASP A 76 -19.05 -35.54 -7.56
CA ASP A 76 -17.71 -35.13 -7.09
C ASP A 76 -17.17 -33.87 -7.78
N MET A 77 -18.07 -33.00 -8.26
CA MET A 77 -17.64 -31.73 -8.85
C MET A 77 -17.28 -30.74 -7.76
N HIS A 78 -16.00 -30.35 -7.76
CA HIS A 78 -15.49 -29.31 -6.85
C HIS A 78 -15.94 -27.93 -7.29
N GLY A 79 -16.19 -27.06 -6.31
CA GLY A 79 -16.42 -25.64 -6.57
C GLY A 79 -15.18 -24.97 -7.13
N LYS A 80 -15.34 -23.95 -8.00
CA LYS A 80 -14.24 -23.13 -8.50
C LYS A 80 -13.67 -22.29 -7.35
N ASP A 81 -12.35 -22.15 -7.28
CA ASP A 81 -11.72 -21.22 -6.35
C ASP A 81 -12.08 -19.77 -6.71
N GLY A 82 -12.21 -18.93 -5.70
CA GLY A 82 -12.43 -17.49 -5.86
C GLY A 82 -11.22 -16.78 -6.47
N GLU A 83 -11.48 -15.72 -7.20
CA GLU A 83 -10.41 -14.91 -7.81
C GLU A 83 -9.74 -14.04 -6.76
N ASP A 84 -8.40 -13.99 -6.82
CA ASP A 84 -7.61 -13.11 -5.95
C ASP A 84 -7.87 -11.64 -6.27
N MET A 85 -7.87 -10.80 -5.22
CA MET A 85 -7.89 -9.35 -5.37
C MET A 85 -6.49 -8.78 -5.23
N ILE A 86 -6.09 -7.97 -6.20
CA ILE A 86 -4.80 -7.28 -6.18
C ILE A 86 -5.03 -5.77 -6.07
N VAL A 87 -4.61 -5.19 -4.94
CA VAL A 87 -4.67 -3.76 -4.67
C VAL A 87 -3.30 -3.16 -4.98
N LYS A 88 -3.22 -2.32 -6.02
CA LYS A 88 -1.98 -1.64 -6.42
C LYS A 88 -1.84 -0.35 -5.66
N VAL A 89 -0.73 -0.19 -4.95
CA VAL A 89 -0.42 1.02 -4.16
C VAL A 89 0.94 1.59 -4.56
N PRO A 90 1.18 2.89 -4.34
CA PRO A 90 2.50 3.48 -4.54
C PRO A 90 3.56 2.79 -3.69
N VAL A 91 4.81 2.78 -4.19
CA VAL A 91 5.97 2.34 -3.39
C VAL A 91 6.11 3.26 -2.16
N GLY A 92 6.32 2.65 -0.99
CA GLY A 92 6.40 3.36 0.29
C GLY A 92 5.05 3.55 1.00
N THR A 93 4.01 2.86 0.54
CA THR A 93 2.72 2.85 1.24
C THR A 93 2.77 1.95 2.48
N MET A 94 2.37 2.48 3.62
CA MET A 94 2.13 1.72 4.84
C MET A 94 0.65 1.40 4.95
N VAL A 95 0.34 0.14 5.27
CA VAL A 95 -1.02 -0.33 5.52
C VAL A 95 -1.19 -0.58 7.01
N ARG A 96 -2.07 0.16 7.67
CA ARG A 96 -2.36 0.04 9.09
C ARG A 96 -3.79 -0.39 9.34
N ASP A 97 -3.97 -1.21 10.35
CA ASP A 97 -5.29 -1.50 10.90
C ASP A 97 -5.86 -0.23 11.55
N ILE A 98 -7.08 0.15 11.19
CA ILE A 98 -7.67 1.41 11.68
C ILE A 98 -8.05 1.34 13.16
N ILE A 99 -8.38 0.15 13.67
CA ILE A 99 -8.84 -0.04 15.05
C ILE A 99 -7.66 -0.10 16.00
N THR A 100 -6.64 -0.88 15.66
CA THR A 100 -5.48 -1.13 16.53
C THR A 100 -4.31 -0.19 16.28
N GLY A 101 -4.30 0.52 15.13
CA GLY A 101 -3.17 1.33 14.66
C GLY A 101 -1.93 0.52 14.26
N LYS A 102 -2.00 -0.83 14.34
CA LYS A 102 -0.87 -1.70 14.06
C LYS A 102 -0.50 -1.66 12.59
N LEU A 103 0.81 -1.58 12.31
CA LEU A 103 1.34 -1.74 10.96
C LEU A 103 1.14 -3.19 10.51
N LEU A 104 0.39 -3.38 9.43
CA LEU A 104 0.13 -4.68 8.83
C LEU A 104 1.10 -4.98 7.68
N LEU A 105 1.31 -4.00 6.78
CA LEU A 105 2.26 -4.11 5.67
C LEU A 105 3.04 -2.80 5.50
N ASP A 106 4.32 -2.93 5.11
CA ASP A 106 5.15 -1.84 4.59
C ASP A 106 5.53 -2.21 3.15
N MET A 107 5.04 -1.44 2.19
CA MET A 107 5.20 -1.67 0.74
C MET A 107 6.35 -0.82 0.20
N SER A 108 7.53 -0.91 0.83
CA SER A 108 8.71 -0.11 0.48
C SER A 108 9.52 -0.65 -0.70
N ILE A 109 9.36 -1.94 -1.03
CA ILE A 109 10.11 -2.59 -2.12
C ILE A 109 9.29 -2.54 -3.42
N PRO A 110 9.84 -1.99 -4.52
CA PRO A 110 9.16 -1.92 -5.80
C PRO A 110 8.77 -3.31 -6.33
N ASN A 111 7.55 -3.40 -6.88
CA ASN A 111 6.94 -4.62 -7.43
C ASN A 111 6.79 -5.80 -6.44
N GLU A 112 6.97 -5.55 -5.15
CA GLU A 112 6.71 -6.55 -4.13
C GLU A 112 5.22 -6.83 -4.03
N LYS A 113 4.84 -8.13 -4.04
CA LYS A 113 3.47 -8.60 -3.82
C LYS A 113 3.39 -9.22 -2.43
N ARG A 114 2.51 -8.71 -1.57
CA ARG A 114 2.28 -9.22 -0.21
C ARG A 114 0.81 -9.57 0.02
N VAL A 115 0.57 -10.71 0.65
CA VAL A 115 -0.77 -11.09 1.11
C VAL A 115 -1.11 -10.31 2.38
N LEU A 116 -2.28 -9.67 2.40
CA LEU A 116 -2.84 -9.08 3.61
C LEU A 116 -3.86 -10.01 4.26
N LEU A 117 -4.80 -10.54 3.47
CA LEU A 117 -5.84 -11.44 3.93
C LEU A 117 -5.85 -12.71 3.10
N LYS A 118 -5.86 -13.88 3.78
CA LYS A 118 -6.05 -15.17 3.14
C LYS A 118 -7.53 -15.47 3.01
N GLY A 119 -7.91 -16.04 1.88
CA GLY A 119 -9.24 -16.54 1.61
C GLY A 119 -9.67 -17.64 2.57
N GLY A 120 -10.97 -17.80 2.73
CA GLY A 120 -11.56 -18.89 3.49
C GLY A 120 -11.36 -20.23 2.79
N ARG A 121 -11.05 -21.28 3.55
CA ARG A 121 -10.96 -22.64 3.00
C ARG A 121 -12.34 -23.15 2.57
N GLY A 122 -12.42 -23.83 1.44
CA GLY A 122 -13.61 -24.57 1.01
C GLY A 122 -13.94 -25.72 1.95
N GLY A 123 -15.23 -25.99 2.13
CA GLY A 123 -15.72 -27.09 2.96
C GLY A 123 -15.61 -28.43 2.23
N ASN A 124 -15.31 -29.49 2.95
CA ASN A 124 -15.26 -30.85 2.41
C ASN A 124 -16.66 -31.39 2.09
N GLY A 125 -16.81 -32.02 0.93
CA GLY A 125 -18.00 -32.73 0.52
C GLY A 125 -18.22 -34.02 1.32
N ASN A 126 -19.43 -34.60 1.23
CA ASN A 126 -19.78 -35.82 2.00
C ASN A 126 -18.93 -37.04 1.62
N THR A 127 -18.27 -37.05 0.50
CA THR A 127 -17.36 -38.13 0.06
C THR A 127 -16.20 -38.32 1.04
N HIS A 128 -15.67 -37.25 1.63
CA HIS A 128 -14.55 -37.27 2.61
C HIS A 128 -14.94 -37.95 3.94
N PHE A 129 -16.22 -37.96 4.29
CA PHE A 129 -16.71 -38.52 5.57
C PHE A 129 -17.11 -39.99 5.47
N LYS A 130 -16.90 -40.61 4.31
CA LYS A 130 -17.16 -42.05 4.10
C LYS A 130 -16.09 -42.87 4.80
N ASN A 131 -16.53 -43.83 5.61
CA ASN A 131 -15.68 -44.84 6.25
C ASN A 131 -16.37 -46.19 6.29
N SER A 132 -15.69 -47.24 6.85
CA SER A 132 -16.24 -48.62 6.94
C SER A 132 -17.55 -48.73 7.74
N ILE A 133 -17.71 -47.85 8.75
CA ILE A 133 -18.92 -47.82 9.60
C ILE A 133 -19.99 -46.93 8.97
N ARG A 134 -19.60 -45.71 8.52
CA ARG A 134 -20.51 -44.72 7.96
C ARG A 134 -20.36 -44.66 6.44
N ARG A 135 -21.03 -45.61 5.74
CA ARG A 135 -20.90 -45.77 4.27
C ARG A 135 -21.63 -44.70 3.45
N ALA A 136 -22.64 -44.06 4.02
CA ALA A 136 -23.47 -43.04 3.35
C ALA A 136 -23.68 -41.82 4.24
N PRO A 137 -22.58 -41.01 4.49
CA PRO A 137 -22.67 -39.82 5.30
C PRO A 137 -23.50 -38.73 4.60
N ARG A 138 -24.41 -38.09 5.36
CA ARG A 138 -25.20 -36.94 4.88
C ARG A 138 -24.66 -35.60 5.37
N ILE A 139 -23.45 -35.59 5.85
CA ILE A 139 -22.78 -34.39 6.37
C ILE A 139 -21.78 -33.88 5.34
N ALA A 140 -21.71 -32.55 5.19
CA ALA A 140 -20.68 -31.85 4.47
C ALA A 140 -20.26 -30.64 5.32
N GLU A 141 -19.06 -30.16 5.13
CA GLU A 141 -18.54 -28.97 5.82
C GLU A 141 -18.97 -27.70 5.12
N LYS A 142 -19.23 -26.67 5.91
CA LYS A 142 -19.39 -25.30 5.38
C LYS A 142 -18.04 -24.71 5.09
N GLY A 143 -17.97 -23.88 4.05
CA GLY A 143 -16.81 -23.07 3.77
C GLY A 143 -16.51 -22.11 4.92
N VAL A 144 -15.23 -21.84 5.13
CA VAL A 144 -14.76 -20.88 6.13
C VAL A 144 -15.03 -19.47 5.62
N LEU A 145 -15.52 -18.60 6.49
CA LEU A 145 -15.75 -17.19 6.16
C LEU A 145 -14.44 -16.50 5.83
N GLY A 146 -14.45 -15.60 4.87
CA GLY A 146 -13.38 -14.65 4.62
C GLY A 146 -13.20 -13.67 5.79
N LYS A 147 -12.11 -12.95 5.79
CA LYS A 147 -11.82 -11.88 6.77
C LYS A 147 -12.06 -10.52 6.14
N GLU A 148 -12.58 -9.60 6.93
CA GLU A 148 -12.75 -8.20 6.57
C GLU A 148 -11.96 -7.31 7.52
N LEU A 149 -11.34 -6.26 6.98
CA LEU A 149 -10.62 -5.23 7.75
C LEU A 149 -10.87 -3.86 7.14
N ASP A 150 -10.95 -2.86 8.01
CA ASP A 150 -10.82 -1.47 7.62
C ASP A 150 -9.36 -1.05 7.83
N VAL A 151 -8.71 -0.62 6.77
CA VAL A 151 -7.29 -0.28 6.81
C VAL A 151 -7.08 1.17 6.39
N LYS A 152 -6.10 1.80 7.05
CA LYS A 152 -5.59 3.11 6.69
C LYS A 152 -4.34 2.91 5.84
N LEU A 153 -4.36 3.49 4.64
CA LEU A 153 -3.19 3.61 3.77
C LEU A 153 -2.51 4.95 4.08
N GLU A 154 -1.21 4.92 4.29
CA GLU A 154 -0.39 6.12 4.50
C GLU A 154 0.80 6.05 3.55
N LEU A 155 0.96 7.06 2.70
CA LEU A 155 2.11 7.14 1.80
C LEU A 155 3.30 7.77 2.53
N LYS A 156 4.34 6.99 2.79
CA LYS A 156 5.54 7.41 3.53
C LYS A 156 6.51 8.23 2.66
N LEU A 157 6.56 7.96 1.36
CA LEU A 157 7.43 8.69 0.43
C LEU A 157 6.81 10.02 0.05
N LEU A 158 7.51 11.11 0.36
CA LEU A 158 7.12 12.46 0.00
C LEU A 158 7.52 12.79 -1.44
N ALA A 159 8.77 12.45 -1.79
CA ALA A 159 9.36 12.70 -3.11
C ALA A 159 10.56 11.78 -3.33
N ASP A 160 11.02 11.67 -4.57
CA ASP A 160 12.28 10.98 -4.87
C ASP A 160 13.49 11.84 -4.47
N VAL A 161 13.38 13.17 -4.66
CA VAL A 161 14.45 14.12 -4.35
C VAL A 161 13.93 15.25 -3.47
N ALA A 162 14.58 15.49 -2.34
CA ALA A 162 14.36 16.67 -1.51
C ALA A 162 15.34 17.78 -1.93
N LEU A 163 14.84 18.99 -2.19
CA LEU A 163 15.70 20.18 -2.30
C LEU A 163 15.90 20.80 -0.92
N VAL A 164 17.15 20.96 -0.57
CA VAL A 164 17.60 21.51 0.70
C VAL A 164 18.51 22.73 0.43
N GLY A 165 18.43 23.73 1.26
CA GLY A 165 19.22 24.96 1.16
C GLY A 165 18.53 26.10 1.87
N TYR A 166 19.25 27.16 2.12
CA TYR A 166 18.74 28.37 2.78
C TYR A 166 17.59 29.03 2.00
N PRO A 167 16.79 29.90 2.63
CA PRO A 167 15.80 30.72 1.91
C PRO A 167 16.49 31.54 0.81
N ASN A 168 15.77 31.81 -0.28
CA ASN A 168 16.17 32.62 -1.43
C ASN A 168 17.33 32.09 -2.30
N VAL A 169 17.93 30.93 -1.98
CA VAL A 169 19.02 30.35 -2.82
C VAL A 169 18.52 29.80 -4.18
N GLY A 170 17.22 29.98 -4.49
CA GLY A 170 16.68 29.63 -5.81
C GLY A 170 16.01 28.25 -5.90
N LYS A 171 15.76 27.52 -4.80
CA LYS A 171 15.11 26.19 -4.80
C LYS A 171 13.81 26.16 -5.59
N SER A 172 12.88 27.06 -5.27
CA SER A 172 11.57 27.12 -5.95
C SER A 172 11.70 27.52 -7.42
N SER A 173 12.68 28.36 -7.76
CA SER A 173 12.98 28.73 -9.16
C SER A 173 13.51 27.53 -9.94
N PHE A 174 14.37 26.73 -9.31
CA PHE A 174 14.89 25.49 -9.90
C PHE A 174 13.76 24.50 -10.19
N ILE A 175 12.88 24.21 -9.21
CA ILE A 175 11.72 23.33 -9.42
C ILE A 175 10.85 23.81 -10.59
N ASN A 176 10.52 25.09 -10.62
CA ASN A 176 9.69 25.64 -11.68
C ASN A 176 10.31 25.50 -13.07
N LYS A 177 11.66 25.51 -13.15
CA LYS A 177 12.38 25.39 -14.42
C LYS A 177 12.48 23.95 -14.91
N VAL A 178 12.70 22.99 -14.00
CA VAL A 178 12.90 21.57 -14.36
C VAL A 178 11.62 20.76 -14.37
N SER A 179 10.54 21.25 -13.74
CA SER A 179 9.26 20.56 -13.70
C SER A 179 8.54 20.62 -15.04
N ALA A 180 8.06 19.48 -15.51
CA ALA A 180 7.28 19.34 -16.74
C ALA A 180 5.88 19.98 -16.66
N ALA A 181 5.39 20.26 -15.44
CA ALA A 181 4.14 20.96 -15.17
C ALA A 181 4.36 22.00 -14.09
N LYS A 182 3.50 23.03 -13.99
CA LYS A 182 3.59 24.02 -12.90
C LYS A 182 3.65 23.29 -11.57
N SER A 183 4.67 23.56 -10.75
CA SER A 183 4.81 23.02 -9.41
C SER A 183 3.53 23.26 -8.61
N LYS A 184 3.03 22.20 -7.95
CA LYS A 184 1.83 22.29 -7.12
C LYS A 184 2.25 22.31 -5.65
N VAL A 185 1.63 23.21 -4.89
CA VAL A 185 1.70 23.15 -3.43
C VAL A 185 0.86 21.97 -2.97
N ALA A 186 1.46 21.02 -2.29
CA ALA A 186 0.76 19.87 -1.73
C ALA A 186 0.46 20.14 -0.25
N ASN A 187 -0.82 19.99 0.12
CA ASN A 187 -1.26 20.08 1.50
C ASN A 187 -1.24 18.66 2.08
N TYR A 188 -0.20 18.32 2.82
CA TYR A 188 -0.16 17.09 3.57
C TYR A 188 -0.70 17.33 4.98
N HIS A 189 -1.58 16.48 5.47
CA HIS A 189 -2.17 16.59 6.81
C HIS A 189 -1.16 16.53 7.96
N PHE A 190 0.02 15.95 7.69
CA PHE A 190 1.12 15.87 8.65
C PHE A 190 2.16 16.99 8.51
N THR A 191 1.99 17.92 7.54
CA THR A 191 2.93 19.02 7.32
C THR A 191 2.32 20.36 7.75
N THR A 192 3.00 21.06 8.63
CA THR A 192 2.68 22.47 8.93
C THR A 192 3.18 23.41 7.84
N LEU A 193 4.06 22.92 6.96
CA LEU A 193 4.62 23.64 5.82
C LEU A 193 4.27 22.85 4.57
N ASN A 194 3.61 23.50 3.62
CA ASN A 194 3.18 22.89 2.38
C ASN A 194 4.34 22.82 1.39
N PRO A 195 4.96 21.64 1.16
CA PRO A 195 6.06 21.53 0.20
C PRO A 195 5.55 21.77 -1.22
N LYS A 196 6.38 22.39 -2.03
CA LYS A 196 6.12 22.50 -3.46
C LYS A 196 6.67 21.26 -4.16
N LEU A 197 5.80 20.53 -4.85
CA LEU A 197 6.20 19.35 -5.62
C LEU A 197 6.32 19.68 -7.10
N GLY A 198 7.38 19.18 -7.73
CA GLY A 198 7.57 19.21 -9.17
C GLY A 198 7.81 17.82 -9.72
N VAL A 199 7.19 17.48 -10.84
CA VAL A 199 7.46 16.24 -11.56
C VAL A 199 8.44 16.51 -12.67
N VAL A 200 9.61 15.89 -12.62
CA VAL A 200 10.65 15.97 -13.64
C VAL A 200 10.54 14.77 -14.56
N ARG A 201 10.41 15.01 -15.86
CA ARG A 201 10.48 13.96 -16.89
C ARG A 201 11.89 13.86 -17.42
N VAL A 202 12.47 12.66 -17.37
CA VAL A 202 13.80 12.38 -17.92
C VAL A 202 13.69 11.84 -19.33
N GLU A 203 12.72 10.94 -19.56
CA GLU A 203 12.42 10.31 -20.85
C GLU A 203 10.91 10.13 -20.98
N SER A 204 10.44 9.70 -22.14
CA SER A 204 9.00 9.50 -22.40
C SER A 204 8.26 8.59 -21.41
N SER A 205 8.98 7.73 -20.68
CA SER A 205 8.41 6.79 -19.71
C SER A 205 8.97 6.89 -18.29
N LYS A 206 9.96 7.78 -18.04
CA LYS A 206 10.61 7.91 -16.73
C LYS A 206 10.41 9.30 -16.17
N SER A 207 9.87 9.38 -14.98
CA SER A 207 9.72 10.63 -14.23
C SER A 207 10.05 10.40 -12.75
N PHE A 208 10.47 11.46 -12.08
CA PHE A 208 10.68 11.46 -10.64
C PHE A 208 10.11 12.75 -10.02
N VAL A 209 9.83 12.70 -8.72
CA VAL A 209 9.24 13.81 -7.99
C VAL A 209 10.32 14.53 -7.20
N ILE A 210 10.39 15.86 -7.35
CA ILE A 210 11.22 16.74 -6.52
C ILE A 210 10.32 17.51 -5.56
N ALA A 211 10.72 17.58 -4.29
CA ALA A 211 10.06 18.39 -3.27
C ALA A 211 10.96 19.57 -2.88
N ASP A 212 10.41 20.80 -2.94
CA ASP A 212 10.96 21.96 -2.23
C ASP A 212 10.43 21.92 -0.81
N ILE A 213 11.28 21.56 0.13
CA ILE A 213 10.92 21.48 1.54
C ILE A 213 11.32 22.82 2.20
N PRO A 214 10.36 23.72 2.45
CA PRO A 214 10.65 24.98 3.10
C PRO A 214 11.00 24.76 4.58
N GLY A 215 11.96 25.49 5.12
CA GLY A 215 12.11 25.59 6.57
C GLY A 215 13.44 25.18 7.21
N LEU A 216 14.54 25.10 6.46
CA LEU A 216 15.85 25.17 7.12
C LEU A 216 16.10 26.61 7.60
N VAL A 217 15.96 26.79 8.90
CA VAL A 217 16.35 28.00 9.65
C VAL A 217 17.30 27.53 10.75
N GLU A 218 18.34 28.30 11.05
CA GLU A 218 19.29 27.99 12.12
C GLU A 218 18.59 27.49 13.41
N GLY A 219 19.07 26.36 13.96
CA GLY A 219 18.52 25.75 15.17
C GLY A 219 17.40 24.75 14.97
N ALA A 220 17.24 24.19 13.77
CA ALA A 220 16.23 23.16 13.47
C ALA A 220 16.34 21.92 14.39
N HIS A 221 17.56 21.56 14.82
CA HIS A 221 17.84 20.42 15.70
C HIS A 221 17.48 20.66 17.19
N THR A 222 17.29 21.93 17.60
CA THR A 222 17.02 22.25 19.02
C THR A 222 15.57 22.05 19.46
N GLY A 223 14.73 21.43 18.61
CA GLY A 223 13.38 21.00 18.98
C GLY A 223 12.33 22.12 19.09
N LYS A 224 12.62 23.34 18.71
CA LYS A 224 11.66 24.46 18.73
C LYS A 224 10.76 24.49 17.48
N GLY A 225 10.16 23.35 17.16
CA GLY A 225 8.90 23.29 16.40
C GLY A 225 8.98 23.12 14.89
N LEU A 226 9.93 23.63 14.15
CA LEU A 226 9.97 23.54 12.67
C LEU A 226 11.02 22.56 12.14
N GLY A 227 12.14 22.39 12.84
CA GLY A 227 13.25 21.54 12.43
C GLY A 227 12.93 20.06 12.39
N ASP A 228 12.36 19.50 13.47
CA ASP A 228 12.01 18.07 13.55
C ASP A 228 10.98 17.66 12.45
N LYS A 229 10.08 18.57 12.12
CA LYS A 229 9.08 18.30 11.07
C LYS A 229 9.70 18.34 9.67
N PHE A 230 10.62 19.27 9.44
CA PHE A 230 11.38 19.38 8.22
C PHE A 230 12.23 18.12 7.97
N LEU A 231 12.96 17.68 8.99
CA LEU A 231 13.85 16.52 8.91
C LEU A 231 13.07 15.23 8.68
N LYS A 232 11.87 15.08 9.27
CA LYS A 232 10.93 13.99 8.97
C LYS A 232 10.47 13.96 7.50
N HIS A 233 10.43 15.11 6.83
CA HIS A 233 10.12 15.16 5.39
C HIS A 233 11.30 14.70 4.54
N ILE A 234 12.53 15.05 4.94
CA ILE A 234 13.73 14.61 4.24
C ILE A 234 13.89 13.09 4.32
N GLU A 235 13.64 12.47 5.47
CA GLU A 235 13.67 11.00 5.62
C GLU A 235 12.70 10.27 4.68
N ARG A 236 11.68 10.97 4.19
CA ARG A 236 10.69 10.45 3.23
C ARG A 236 11.10 10.66 1.78
N CYS A 237 12.33 11.09 1.53
CA CYS A 237 12.90 11.25 0.20
C CYS A 237 14.05 10.26 0.02
N LYS A 238 14.26 9.81 -1.23
CA LYS A 238 15.33 8.86 -1.54
C LYS A 238 16.69 9.52 -1.66
N MET A 239 16.70 10.83 -2.02
CA MET A 239 17.90 11.60 -2.28
C MET A 239 17.72 13.04 -1.81
N ILE A 240 18.80 13.65 -1.37
CA ILE A 240 18.87 15.06 -1.03
C ILE A 240 19.69 15.77 -2.11
N TYR A 241 19.16 16.89 -2.62
CA TYR A 241 19.85 17.79 -3.51
C TYR A 241 20.06 19.12 -2.80
N HIS A 242 21.28 19.39 -2.38
CA HIS A 242 21.64 20.60 -1.64
C HIS A 242 21.98 21.73 -2.62
N ILE A 243 21.26 22.85 -2.52
CA ILE A 243 21.46 24.05 -3.32
C ILE A 243 22.11 25.12 -2.44
N VAL A 244 23.28 25.57 -2.85
CA VAL A 244 24.05 26.61 -2.16
C VAL A 244 24.22 27.85 -3.10
N ASP A 245 23.97 29.03 -2.59
CA ASP A 245 24.19 30.29 -3.31
C ASP A 245 25.66 30.72 -3.18
N ILE A 246 26.38 30.66 -4.28
CA ILE A 246 27.78 31.04 -4.33
C ILE A 246 27.98 32.54 -4.65
N SER A 247 26.90 33.29 -4.89
CA SER A 247 27.00 34.72 -5.29
C SER A 247 27.36 35.64 -4.13
N GLY A 248 27.12 35.20 -2.88
CA GLY A 248 27.36 36.04 -1.69
C GLY A 248 26.44 37.26 -1.59
N MET A 249 25.41 37.39 -2.44
CA MET A 249 24.51 38.54 -2.48
C MET A 249 23.75 38.80 -1.17
N GLU A 250 23.52 37.76 -0.37
CA GLU A 250 22.87 37.86 0.93
C GLU A 250 23.86 38.05 2.10
N GLY A 251 25.15 38.25 1.81
CA GLY A 251 26.21 38.49 2.82
C GLY A 251 26.55 37.24 3.65
N ARG A 252 26.23 36.04 3.18
CA ARG A 252 26.57 34.76 3.79
C ARG A 252 27.75 34.10 3.10
N ASP A 253 28.50 33.30 3.88
CA ASP A 253 29.58 32.48 3.32
C ASP A 253 28.97 31.14 2.82
N PRO A 254 29.11 30.80 1.53
CA PRO A 254 28.62 29.56 0.96
C PRO A 254 29.15 28.30 1.64
N ILE A 255 30.39 28.34 2.16
CA ILE A 255 31.02 27.20 2.83
C ILE A 255 30.36 26.99 4.20
N GLU A 256 30.22 28.08 4.97
CA GLU A 256 29.52 28.01 6.27
C GLU A 256 28.06 27.51 6.11
N ASP A 257 27.34 27.99 5.09
CA ASP A 257 25.96 27.56 4.81
C ASP A 257 25.90 26.07 4.47
N TYR A 258 26.86 25.54 3.70
CA TYR A 258 26.99 24.15 3.38
C TYR A 258 27.25 23.29 4.63
N GLU A 259 28.23 23.70 5.45
CA GLU A 259 28.63 22.96 6.65
C GLU A 259 27.51 22.92 7.69
N LYS A 260 26.84 24.05 7.96
CA LYS A 260 25.71 24.13 8.90
C LYS A 260 24.56 23.19 8.54
N ILE A 261 24.18 23.15 7.26
CA ILE A 261 23.12 22.25 6.81
C ILE A 261 23.53 20.80 6.95
N ASN A 262 24.76 20.45 6.61
CA ASN A 262 25.26 19.08 6.76
C ASN A 262 25.33 18.66 8.23
N GLU A 263 25.74 19.56 9.11
CA GLU A 263 25.75 19.29 10.57
C GLU A 263 24.34 19.06 11.11
N GLU A 264 23.34 19.85 10.69
CA GLU A 264 21.95 19.64 11.07
C GLU A 264 21.38 18.29 10.59
N LEU A 265 21.66 17.93 9.34
CA LEU A 265 21.26 16.63 8.78
C LEU A 265 21.91 15.47 9.53
N LYS A 266 23.21 15.59 9.88
CA LYS A 266 23.96 14.58 10.62
C LYS A 266 23.42 14.40 12.04
N ASN A 267 23.23 15.50 12.77
CA ASN A 267 22.70 15.47 14.13
C ASN A 267 21.30 14.87 14.24
N TYR A 268 20.52 14.89 13.14
CA TYR A 268 19.23 14.23 13.08
C TYR A 268 19.33 12.75 12.77
N SER A 269 20.24 12.34 11.88
CA SER A 269 20.37 10.93 11.50
C SER A 269 20.98 10.04 12.58
N GLU A 270 21.62 10.64 13.60
CA GLU A 270 22.18 9.93 14.76
C GLU A 270 21.17 9.68 15.89
N LYS A 271 19.94 10.20 15.79
CA LYS A 271 18.81 9.93 16.70
C LYS A 271 17.90 8.85 16.15
#